data_d91e8650c0647150569bf95253a0837f
#
_entry.id   d91e8650c0647150569bf95253a0837f
#
_cell.length_a   1.000
_cell.length_b   1.000
_cell.length_c   1.000
_cell.angle_alpha   90.00
_cell.angle_beta   90.00
_cell.angle_gamma   90.00
#
_symmetry.space_group_name_H-M   'P 1'
#
loop_
_entity.id
_entity.type
_entity.pdbx_description
1 polymer ?
#
loop_
_entity_poly.entity_id
_entity_poly.type
_entity_poly.pdbx_seq_one_letter_code
_entity_poly.pdbx_strand_id
1 'polypeptide(L)'
;MSDPTETPEPVGLPPEVAKIQAGYTFEEPAIDLGVLMENDAPVPQVRVRIPLSMLNRHGLVAGATGTGKTKTLQVLTEALSNAGVPVFAADIKGDLSGLAAPGQPSEKLLARTQKIG
;
A
#
# COMPACT_ATOMS: atom_id res chain seq x y z
N MET A 1 10.00 -8.63 -44.93
CA MET A 1 9.37 -9.78 -44.27
C MET A 1 9.78 -9.69 -42.81
N SER A 2 8.93 -9.11 -41.99
CA SER A 2 9.20 -8.87 -40.54
C SER A 2 8.96 -10.16 -39.79
N ASP A 3 9.94 -10.56 -38.99
CA ASP A 3 9.90 -11.75 -38.14
C ASP A 3 8.87 -11.51 -37.03
N PRO A 4 7.86 -12.37 -36.83
CA PRO A 4 6.80 -12.17 -35.85
C PRO A 4 7.16 -12.64 -34.40
N THR A 5 8.43 -12.76 -34.07
CA THR A 5 8.92 -13.29 -32.77
C THR A 5 9.68 -12.28 -31.92
N GLU A 6 9.59 -10.99 -32.19
CA GLU A 6 10.02 -10.01 -31.18
C GLU A 6 8.94 -9.89 -30.09
N THR A 7 9.10 -10.69 -29.03
CA THR A 7 8.50 -10.38 -27.72
C THR A 7 9.01 -9.01 -27.32
N PRO A 8 8.15 -8.00 -27.10
CA PRO A 8 8.62 -6.70 -26.66
C PRO A 8 9.38 -6.90 -25.33
N GLU A 9 10.64 -6.48 -25.31
CA GLU A 9 11.39 -6.40 -24.07
C GLU A 9 10.55 -5.62 -23.05
N PRO A 10 10.52 -6.02 -21.77
CA PRO A 10 9.80 -5.27 -20.76
C PRO A 10 10.38 -3.85 -20.77
N VAL A 11 9.55 -2.90 -21.18
CA VAL A 11 9.90 -1.49 -21.12
C VAL A 11 10.24 -1.18 -19.67
N GLY A 12 11.51 -0.94 -19.38
CA GLY A 12 11.97 -0.64 -18.03
C GLY A 12 11.22 0.59 -17.51
N LEU A 13 11.06 0.66 -16.19
CA LEU A 13 10.43 1.82 -15.55
C LEU A 13 11.17 3.11 -15.96
N PRO A 14 10.46 4.24 -16.15
CA PRO A 14 11.11 5.53 -16.36
C PRO A 14 12.16 5.80 -15.27
N PRO A 15 13.28 6.48 -15.58
CA PRO A 15 14.37 6.68 -14.62
C PRO A 15 13.94 7.28 -13.27
N GLU A 16 12.98 8.21 -13.30
CA GLU A 16 12.44 8.83 -12.09
C GLU A 16 11.63 7.84 -11.25
N VAL A 17 10.81 7.03 -11.89
CA VAL A 17 10.02 5.98 -11.24
C VAL A 17 10.94 4.89 -10.66
N ALA A 18 11.97 4.50 -11.40
CA ALA A 18 12.97 3.54 -10.93
C ALA A 18 13.74 4.07 -9.70
N LYS A 19 14.03 5.35 -9.64
CA LYS A 19 14.65 6.00 -8.48
C LYS A 19 13.75 5.96 -7.25
N ILE A 20 12.46 6.21 -7.41
CA ILE A 20 11.48 6.10 -6.32
C ILE A 20 11.40 4.64 -5.85
N GLN A 21 11.30 3.68 -6.78
CA GLN A 21 11.29 2.26 -6.46
C GLN A 21 12.50 1.86 -5.61
N ALA A 22 13.70 2.29 -6.01
CA ALA A 22 14.93 2.01 -5.27
C ALA A 22 14.90 2.58 -3.84
N GLY A 23 14.32 3.77 -3.66
CA GLY A 23 14.17 4.41 -2.35
C GLY A 23 13.22 3.69 -1.40
N TYR A 24 12.31 2.86 -1.91
CA TYR A 24 11.35 2.06 -1.12
C TYR A 24 11.65 0.56 -1.16
N THR A 25 12.80 0.17 -1.66
CA THR A 25 13.27 -1.23 -1.65
C THR A 25 14.17 -1.45 -0.45
N PHE A 26 13.82 -2.42 0.39
CA PHE A 26 14.53 -2.75 1.62
C PHE A 26 14.88 -4.23 1.64
N GLU A 27 16.06 -4.57 2.16
CA GLU A 27 16.48 -5.96 2.39
C GLU A 27 15.86 -6.52 3.69
N GLU A 28 15.55 -5.64 4.64
CA GLU A 28 14.89 -5.99 5.89
C GLU A 28 13.37 -6.13 5.74
N PRO A 29 12.68 -6.82 6.68
CA PRO A 29 11.22 -6.90 6.67
C PRO A 29 10.58 -5.50 6.70
N ALA A 30 9.63 -5.30 5.80
CA ALA A 30 8.91 -4.04 5.65
C ALA A 30 7.43 -4.29 5.41
N ILE A 31 6.59 -3.35 5.79
CA ILE A 31 5.16 -3.39 5.52
C ILE A 31 4.82 -2.53 4.31
N ASP A 32 3.87 -3.01 3.51
CA ASP A 32 3.36 -2.29 2.34
C ASP A 32 2.25 -1.32 2.77
N LEU A 33 2.36 -0.04 2.37
CA LEU A 33 1.33 0.97 2.59
C LEU A 33 0.47 1.21 1.35
N GLY A 34 1.03 0.97 0.17
CA GLY A 34 0.38 1.22 -1.09
C GLY A 34 1.35 1.17 -2.25
N VAL A 35 0.96 1.78 -3.36
CA VAL A 35 1.76 1.86 -4.59
C VAL A 35 1.90 3.32 -5.03
N LEU A 36 2.93 3.58 -5.83
CA LEU A 36 3.10 4.88 -6.48
C LEU A 36 1.92 5.17 -7.41
N MET A 37 1.47 6.43 -7.39
CA MET A 37 0.53 6.95 -8.39
C MET A 37 1.30 7.87 -9.35
N GLU A 38 1.18 7.64 -10.63
CA GLU A 38 1.74 8.47 -11.69
C GLU A 38 0.65 8.84 -12.69
N ASN A 39 0.46 10.11 -12.95
CA ASN A 39 -0.58 10.62 -13.86
C ASN A 39 -1.98 10.03 -13.56
N ASP A 40 -2.37 10.03 -12.29
CA ASP A 40 -3.63 9.47 -11.76
C ASP A 40 -3.82 7.96 -12.00
N ALA A 41 -2.75 7.25 -12.37
CA ALA A 41 -2.74 5.79 -12.52
C ALA A 41 -1.80 5.13 -11.49
N PRO A 42 -2.18 3.96 -10.94
CA PRO A 42 -1.28 3.22 -10.06
C PRO A 42 -0.14 2.57 -10.85
N VAL A 43 1.04 2.55 -10.22
CA VAL A 43 2.22 1.82 -10.71
C VAL A 43 2.48 0.64 -9.75
N PRO A 44 1.84 -0.52 -9.97
CA PRO A 44 1.85 -1.65 -9.02
C PRO A 44 3.25 -2.21 -8.73
N GLN A 45 4.19 -2.00 -9.65
CA GLN A 45 5.59 -2.43 -9.50
C GLN A 45 6.35 -1.61 -8.45
N VAL A 46 5.87 -0.41 -8.13
CA VAL A 46 6.50 0.50 -7.17
C VAL A 46 5.70 0.55 -5.89
N ARG A 47 6.08 -0.30 -4.94
CA ARG A 47 5.46 -0.38 -3.63
C ARG A 47 6.03 0.68 -2.70
N VAL A 48 5.14 1.40 -2.01
CA VAL A 48 5.52 2.32 -0.92
C VAL A 48 5.53 1.52 0.37
N ARG A 49 6.70 1.42 0.99
CA ARG A 49 6.95 0.50 2.11
C ARG A 49 7.61 1.22 3.28
N ILE A 50 7.40 0.70 4.48
CA ILE A 50 8.11 1.14 5.69
C ILE A 50 8.79 -0.08 6.33
N PRO A 51 10.11 -0.02 6.59
CA PRO A 51 10.81 -1.07 7.34
C PRO A 51 10.22 -1.21 8.76
N LEU A 52 10.10 -2.45 9.23
CA LEU A 52 9.62 -2.71 10.60
C LEU A 52 10.52 -2.06 11.66
N SER A 53 11.81 -1.99 11.41
CA SER A 53 12.79 -1.34 12.30
C SER A 53 12.53 0.15 12.52
N MET A 54 11.83 0.81 11.60
CA MET A 54 11.47 2.23 11.69
C MET A 54 10.14 2.49 12.41
N LEU A 55 9.35 1.46 12.69
CA LEU A 55 8.01 1.58 13.28
C LEU A 55 8.02 1.63 14.81
N ASN A 56 9.19 1.61 15.43
CA ASN A 56 9.38 1.88 16.87
C ASN A 56 9.38 3.38 17.22
N ARG A 57 8.96 4.23 16.31
CA ARG A 57 8.96 5.70 16.43
C ARG A 57 7.55 6.26 16.37
N HIS A 58 7.42 7.54 16.68
CA HIS A 58 6.15 8.25 16.54
C HIS A 58 5.84 8.52 15.07
N GLY A 59 4.57 8.47 14.71
CA GLY A 59 4.09 8.79 13.39
C GLY A 59 2.81 9.60 13.45
N LEU A 60 2.49 10.28 12.36
CA LEU A 60 1.26 11.04 12.21
C LEU A 60 0.60 10.69 10.89
N VAL A 61 -0.67 10.30 10.93
CA VAL A 61 -1.52 10.16 9.75
C VAL A 61 -2.51 11.33 9.75
N ALA A 62 -2.27 12.30 8.89
CA ALA A 62 -3.06 13.52 8.81
C ALA A 62 -3.83 13.61 7.47
N GLY A 63 -4.99 14.23 7.51
CA GLY A 63 -5.83 14.45 6.35
C GLY A 63 -7.21 14.96 6.73
N ALA A 64 -7.94 15.54 5.79
CA ALA A 64 -9.33 15.95 5.99
C ALA A 64 -10.26 14.76 6.20
N THR A 65 -11.47 15.00 6.66
CA THR A 65 -12.51 13.96 6.78
C THR A 65 -12.75 13.27 5.44
N GLY A 66 -12.83 11.94 5.45
CA GLY A 66 -13.10 11.14 4.25
C GLY A 66 -11.88 10.90 3.34
N THR A 67 -10.68 11.28 3.75
CA THR A 67 -9.45 11.06 2.96
C THR A 67 -8.82 9.68 3.15
N GLY A 68 -9.33 8.86 4.09
CA GLY A 68 -8.84 7.51 4.32
C GLY A 68 -7.88 7.35 5.49
N LYS A 69 -7.80 8.31 6.42
CA LYS A 69 -6.94 8.23 7.62
C LYS A 69 -7.18 6.94 8.42
N THR A 70 -8.43 6.64 8.73
CA THR A 70 -8.81 5.44 9.48
C THR A 70 -8.45 4.17 8.72
N LYS A 71 -8.64 4.14 7.40
CA LYS A 71 -8.23 3.01 6.56
C LYS A 71 -6.72 2.80 6.57
N THR A 72 -5.94 3.86 6.54
CA THR A 72 -4.47 3.78 6.68
C THR A 72 -4.07 3.17 8.02
N LEU A 73 -4.71 3.57 9.13
CA LEU A 73 -4.47 2.96 10.45
C LEU A 73 -4.86 1.48 10.49
N GLN A 74 -5.96 1.10 9.84
CA GLN A 74 -6.38 -0.30 9.72
C GLN A 74 -5.35 -1.13 8.96
N VAL A 75 -4.87 -0.63 7.82
CA VAL A 75 -3.83 -1.29 7.01
C VAL A 75 -2.53 -1.47 7.80
N LEU A 76 -2.09 -0.43 8.51
CA LEU A 76 -0.91 -0.49 9.38
C LEU A 76 -1.07 -1.55 10.48
N THR A 77 -2.22 -1.55 11.16
CA THR A 77 -2.52 -2.50 12.24
C THR A 77 -2.53 -3.93 11.74
N GLU A 78 -3.18 -4.18 10.62
CA GLU A 78 -3.23 -5.51 10.01
C GLU A 78 -1.85 -5.99 9.56
N ALA A 79 -1.08 -5.13 8.91
CA ALA A 79 0.25 -5.46 8.44
C ALA A 79 1.22 -5.77 9.60
N LEU A 80 1.17 -4.98 10.69
CA LEU A 80 1.95 -5.23 11.89
C LEU A 80 1.56 -6.53 12.58
N SER A 81 0.25 -6.78 12.72
CA SER A 81 -0.27 -8.03 13.30
C SER A 81 0.18 -9.25 12.49
N ASN A 82 0.09 -9.19 11.17
CA ASN A 82 0.57 -10.25 10.28
C ASN A 82 2.09 -10.47 10.37
N ALA A 83 2.84 -9.42 10.69
CA ALA A 83 4.28 -9.51 10.96
C ALA A 83 4.62 -10.03 12.37
N GLY A 84 3.61 -10.37 13.17
CA GLY A 84 3.80 -10.89 14.54
C GLY A 84 4.00 -9.80 15.60
N VAL A 85 3.74 -8.54 15.27
CA VAL A 85 3.86 -7.41 16.21
C VAL A 85 2.51 -7.16 16.90
N PRO A 86 2.43 -7.24 18.24
CA PRO A 86 1.20 -6.90 18.96
C PRO A 86 0.87 -5.42 18.78
N VAL A 87 -0.39 -5.12 18.50
CA VAL A 87 -0.87 -3.74 18.31
C VAL A 87 -1.93 -3.40 19.35
N PHE A 88 -1.77 -2.27 20.00
CA PHE A 88 -2.80 -1.66 20.84
C PHE A 88 -3.34 -0.41 20.12
N ALA A 89 -4.65 -0.34 19.93
CA ALA A 89 -5.30 0.79 19.30
C ALA A 89 -6.40 1.35 20.21
N ALA A 90 -6.41 2.67 20.44
CA ALA A 90 -7.46 3.37 21.14
C ALA A 90 -8.29 4.18 20.15
N ASP A 91 -9.61 4.06 20.21
CA ASP A 91 -10.53 4.69 19.28
C ASP A 91 -11.79 5.14 19.99
N ILE A 92 -12.00 6.45 20.07
CA ILE A 92 -13.14 7.05 20.76
C ILE A 92 -14.45 6.82 20.00
N LYS A 93 -14.39 6.80 18.65
CA LYS A 93 -15.59 6.69 17.79
C LYS A 93 -15.94 5.24 17.42
N GLY A 94 -15.04 4.30 17.63
CA GLY A 94 -15.22 2.89 17.28
C GLY A 94 -15.01 2.56 15.79
N ASP A 95 -14.39 3.45 15.02
CA ASP A 95 -14.15 3.27 13.58
C ASP A 95 -13.14 2.14 13.28
N LEU A 96 -12.29 1.78 14.25
CA LEU A 96 -11.31 0.70 14.15
C LEU A 96 -11.88 -0.68 14.54
N SER A 97 -13.10 -0.75 15.06
CA SER A 97 -13.72 -2.01 15.51
C SER A 97 -13.84 -3.06 14.39
N GLY A 98 -13.93 -2.63 13.14
CA GLY A 98 -13.94 -3.50 11.97
C GLY A 98 -12.69 -4.40 11.79
N LEU A 99 -11.59 -4.09 12.48
CA LEU A 99 -10.39 -4.95 12.51
C LEU A 99 -10.62 -6.32 13.16
N ALA A 100 -11.67 -6.45 13.96
CA ALA A 100 -12.01 -7.69 14.66
C ALA A 100 -12.71 -8.72 13.76
N ALA A 101 -13.10 -8.35 12.54
CA ALA A 101 -13.83 -9.22 11.62
C ALA A 101 -13.23 -9.19 10.21
N PRO A 102 -13.23 -10.33 9.50
CA PRO A 102 -12.81 -10.36 8.09
C PRO A 102 -13.66 -9.42 7.24
N GLY A 103 -13.01 -8.71 6.31
CA GLY A 103 -13.70 -7.88 5.34
C GLY A 103 -14.58 -8.72 4.42
N GLN A 104 -15.74 -8.18 4.03
CA GLN A 104 -16.59 -8.82 3.04
C GLN A 104 -16.57 -8.04 1.73
N PRO A 105 -16.51 -8.72 0.59
CA PRO A 105 -16.58 -8.05 -0.70
C PRO A 105 -17.92 -7.34 -0.86
N SER A 106 -17.88 -6.12 -1.39
CA SER A 106 -19.06 -5.37 -1.81
C SER A 106 -18.88 -4.91 -3.25
N GLU A 107 -19.97 -4.68 -3.97
CA GLU A 107 -19.89 -4.20 -5.36
C GLU A 107 -19.08 -2.91 -5.47
N LYS A 108 -19.24 -1.98 -4.53
CA LYS A 108 -18.49 -0.73 -4.48
C LYS A 108 -17.00 -0.96 -4.25
N LEU A 109 -16.63 -1.90 -3.39
CA LEU A 109 -15.23 -2.26 -3.14
C LEU A 109 -14.61 -2.91 -4.37
N LEU A 110 -15.31 -3.87 -4.99
CA LEU A 110 -14.86 -4.57 -6.18
C LEU A 110 -14.67 -3.61 -7.37
N ALA A 111 -15.61 -2.69 -7.59
CA ALA A 111 -15.47 -1.66 -8.62
C ALA A 111 -14.27 -0.75 -8.36
N ARG A 112 -13.99 -0.41 -7.10
CA ARG A 112 -12.83 0.39 -6.72
C ARG A 112 -11.52 -0.35 -6.96
N THR A 113 -11.42 -1.60 -6.54
CA THR A 113 -10.21 -2.41 -6.72
C THR A 113 -9.91 -2.66 -8.21
N GLN A 114 -10.93 -2.87 -9.04
CA GLN A 114 -10.74 -2.98 -10.48
C GLN A 114 -10.20 -1.69 -11.13
N LYS A 115 -10.57 -0.53 -10.57
CA LYS A 115 -10.11 0.76 -11.08
C LYS A 115 -8.66 1.07 -10.73
N ILE A 116 -8.19 0.60 -9.58
CA ILE A 116 -6.87 0.96 -9.05
C ILE A 116 -5.82 -0.17 -9.18
N GLY A 117 -6.22 -1.33 -9.66
CA GLY A 117 -5.31 -2.48 -9.90
C GLY A 117 -5.16 -3.41 -8.70
#